data_b4cc88bf5479bb5dbb5c394a732093b0
#
_entry.id   b4cc88bf5479bb5dbb5c394a732093b0
#
_cell.length_a   1.000
_cell.length_b   1.000
_cell.length_c   1.000
_cell.angle_alpha   90.00
_cell.angle_beta   90.00
_cell.angle_gamma   90.00
#
_symmetry.space_group_name_H-M   'P 1'
#
loop_
_entity.id
_entity.type
_entity.pdbx_description
1 polymer ?
#
loop_
_entity_poly.entity_id
_entity_poly.type
_entity_poly.pdbx_seq_one_letter_code
_entity_poly.pdbx_strand_id
1 'polypeptide(L)'
;MARLTVADAGALIAYLDPGDAHHADAVQGLIDVDQFLVHPVTLAEVLVHPARHCTESAVLNTLISIGMRESQMRVDAVALARLRAESGLKMPDCLVLATAIWHGTDVLTFDAQLKSVANAQSGEAL
;
A
#
# COMPACT_ATOMS: atom_id res chain seq x y z
N MET A 1 3.63 -12.12 -17.80
CA MET A 1 3.91 -12.11 -16.34
C MET A 1 2.86 -11.29 -15.62
N ALA A 2 2.44 -11.74 -14.46
CA ALA A 2 1.49 -11.01 -13.64
C ALA A 2 2.11 -9.68 -13.19
N ARG A 3 1.36 -8.59 -13.32
CA ARG A 3 1.78 -7.28 -12.87
C ARG A 3 1.32 -7.07 -11.42
N LEU A 4 2.27 -6.73 -10.55
CA LEU A 4 2.03 -6.53 -9.11
C LEU A 4 2.38 -5.10 -8.71
N THR A 5 1.71 -4.60 -7.71
CA THR A 5 2.09 -3.37 -7.00
C THR A 5 1.80 -3.53 -5.51
N VAL A 6 2.39 -2.69 -4.68
CA VAL A 6 2.03 -2.57 -3.26
C VAL A 6 1.19 -1.31 -3.11
N ALA A 7 0.02 -1.43 -2.50
CA ALA A 7 -0.86 -0.28 -2.25
C ALA A 7 -0.69 0.22 -0.82
N ASP A 8 -0.66 1.55 -0.65
CA ASP A 8 -0.71 2.15 0.67
C ASP A 8 -2.16 2.33 1.16
N ALA A 9 -2.32 2.70 2.42
CA ALA A 9 -3.64 2.89 3.00
C ALA A 9 -4.45 3.97 2.28
N GLY A 10 -3.80 5.08 1.91
CA GLY A 10 -4.46 6.18 1.22
C GLY A 10 -5.04 5.78 -0.13
N ALA A 11 -4.32 4.97 -0.91
CA ALA A 11 -4.80 4.48 -2.19
C ALA A 11 -6.02 3.56 -2.03
N LEU A 12 -6.00 2.68 -1.03
CA LEU A 12 -7.13 1.78 -0.76
C LEU A 12 -8.35 2.54 -0.25
N ILE A 13 -8.16 3.52 0.63
CA ILE A 13 -9.24 4.37 1.11
C ILE A 13 -9.86 5.16 -0.05
N ALA A 14 -9.03 5.70 -0.95
CA ALA A 14 -9.51 6.40 -2.14
C ALA A 14 -10.32 5.48 -3.06
N TYR A 15 -9.91 4.23 -3.20
CA TYR A 15 -10.66 3.24 -3.97
C TYR A 15 -12.04 2.98 -3.35
N LEU A 16 -12.10 2.88 -2.03
CA LEU A 16 -13.33 2.54 -1.30
C LEU A 16 -14.29 3.72 -1.16
N ASP A 17 -13.82 4.95 -1.33
CA ASP A 17 -14.62 6.16 -1.16
C ASP A 17 -14.81 6.89 -2.50
N PRO A 18 -16.01 6.77 -3.13
CA PRO A 18 -16.29 7.47 -4.38
C PRO A 18 -16.18 8.99 -4.29
N GLY A 19 -16.28 9.56 -3.09
CA GLY A 19 -16.13 10.99 -2.87
C GLY A 19 -14.68 11.47 -2.73
N ASP A 20 -13.73 10.56 -2.69
CA ASP A 20 -12.32 10.94 -2.58
C ASP A 20 -11.81 11.55 -3.89
N ALA A 21 -10.99 12.62 -3.78
CA ALA A 21 -10.43 13.29 -4.94
C ALA A 21 -9.57 12.36 -5.82
N HIS A 22 -8.98 11.34 -5.23
CA HIS A 22 -8.14 10.37 -5.93
C HIS A 22 -8.87 9.07 -6.29
N HIS A 23 -10.20 9.03 -6.14
CA HIS A 23 -10.96 7.79 -6.38
C HIS A 23 -10.73 7.23 -7.79
N ALA A 24 -10.89 8.05 -8.82
CA ALA A 24 -10.74 7.61 -10.21
C ALA A 24 -9.34 7.06 -10.49
N ASP A 25 -8.31 7.73 -9.98
CA ASP A 25 -6.93 7.30 -10.14
C ASP A 25 -6.63 6.02 -9.36
N ALA A 26 -7.24 5.85 -8.19
CA ALA A 26 -7.11 4.62 -7.41
C ALA A 26 -7.76 3.44 -8.13
N VAL A 27 -8.95 3.62 -8.67
CA VAL A 27 -9.63 2.60 -9.49
C VAL A 27 -8.76 2.19 -10.66
N GLN A 28 -8.23 3.17 -11.40
CA GLN A 28 -7.39 2.90 -12.56
C GLN A 28 -6.10 2.17 -12.17
N GLY A 29 -5.46 2.60 -11.09
CA GLY A 29 -4.21 1.98 -10.62
C GLY A 29 -4.40 0.52 -10.20
N LEU A 30 -5.53 0.17 -9.61
CA LEU A 30 -5.82 -1.21 -9.21
C LEU A 30 -6.29 -2.07 -10.38
N ILE A 31 -6.96 -1.48 -11.38
CA ILE A 31 -7.36 -2.19 -12.59
C ILE A 31 -6.12 -2.55 -13.45
N ASP A 32 -5.11 -1.68 -13.47
CA ASP A 32 -3.93 -1.85 -14.31
C ASP A 32 -2.99 -2.97 -13.83
N VAL A 33 -3.23 -3.53 -12.65
CA VAL A 33 -2.43 -4.63 -12.11
C VAL A 33 -3.29 -5.89 -11.96
N ASP A 34 -2.64 -7.04 -12.04
CA ASP A 34 -3.34 -8.33 -11.87
C ASP A 34 -3.64 -8.59 -10.40
N GLN A 35 -2.72 -8.21 -9.52
CA GLN A 35 -2.84 -8.34 -8.08
C GLN A 35 -2.14 -7.17 -7.41
N PHE A 36 -2.59 -6.84 -6.22
CA PHE A 36 -1.90 -5.87 -5.39
C PHE A 36 -1.67 -6.44 -3.98
N LEU A 37 -0.53 -6.10 -3.44
CA LEU A 37 -0.08 -6.58 -2.14
C LEU A 37 -0.30 -5.50 -1.10
N VAL A 38 -0.73 -5.91 0.08
CA VAL A 38 -0.94 -5.02 1.22
C VAL A 38 -0.37 -5.67 2.47
N HIS A 39 0.46 -4.94 3.20
CA HIS A 39 0.93 -5.44 4.49
C HIS A 39 -0.24 -5.49 5.48
N PRO A 40 -0.33 -6.52 6.35
CA PRO A 40 -1.43 -6.62 7.32
C PRO A 40 -1.66 -5.38 8.18
N VAL A 41 -0.59 -4.68 8.58
CA VAL A 41 -0.72 -3.43 9.37
C VAL A 41 -1.36 -2.33 8.54
N THR A 42 -0.97 -2.18 7.28
CA THR A 42 -1.59 -1.23 6.35
C THR A 42 -3.07 -1.55 6.15
N LEU A 43 -3.38 -2.83 5.96
CA LEU A 43 -4.76 -3.30 5.83
C LEU A 43 -5.56 -2.97 7.10
N ALA A 44 -4.99 -3.20 8.28
CA ALA A 44 -5.64 -2.87 9.54
C ALA A 44 -5.99 -1.37 9.63
N GLU A 45 -5.11 -0.48 9.17
CA GLU A 45 -5.39 0.95 9.11
C GLU A 45 -6.61 1.25 8.23
N VAL A 46 -6.70 0.61 7.07
CA VAL A 46 -7.83 0.77 6.14
C VAL A 46 -9.14 0.28 6.77
N LEU A 47 -9.07 -0.79 7.57
CA LEU A 47 -10.24 -1.43 8.16
C LEU A 47 -10.72 -0.78 9.46
N VAL A 48 -10.00 0.19 10.01
CA VAL A 48 -10.41 0.86 11.27
C VAL A 48 -11.79 1.50 11.14
N HIS A 49 -12.01 2.32 10.10
CA HIS A 49 -13.31 2.96 9.90
C HIS A 49 -14.43 1.95 9.63
N PRO A 50 -14.27 0.98 8.71
CA PRO A 50 -15.26 -0.10 8.56
C PRO A 50 -15.54 -0.87 9.85
N ALA A 51 -14.53 -1.13 10.67
CA ALA A 51 -14.71 -1.84 11.93
C ALA A 51 -15.61 -1.09 12.92
N ARG A 52 -15.54 0.25 12.91
CA ARG A 52 -16.42 1.08 13.74
C ARG A 52 -17.88 0.97 13.34
N HIS A 53 -18.16 0.52 12.11
CA HIS A 53 -19.50 0.34 11.58
C HIS A 53 -19.84 -1.15 11.34
N CYS A 54 -19.04 -2.06 11.88
CA CYS A 54 -19.21 -3.52 11.75
C CYS A 54 -19.26 -3.99 10.27
N THR A 55 -18.55 -3.31 9.36
CA THR A 55 -18.50 -3.65 7.94
C THR A 55 -17.12 -4.11 7.46
N GLU A 56 -16.19 -4.36 8.39
CA GLU A 56 -14.81 -4.71 8.06
C GLU A 56 -14.70 -6.00 7.22
N SER A 57 -15.52 -6.99 7.50
CA SER A 57 -15.50 -8.23 6.72
C SER A 57 -15.98 -8.03 5.29
N ALA A 58 -17.00 -7.21 5.10
CA ALA A 58 -17.51 -6.88 3.76
C ALA A 58 -16.46 -6.12 2.94
N VAL A 59 -15.79 -5.15 3.57
CA VAL A 59 -14.72 -4.38 2.92
C VAL A 59 -13.54 -5.29 2.56
N LEU A 60 -13.12 -6.16 3.49
CA LEU A 60 -12.06 -7.12 3.25
C LEU A 60 -12.39 -8.01 2.04
N ASN A 61 -13.59 -8.55 1.99
CA ASN A 61 -14.03 -9.40 0.89
C ASN A 61 -14.04 -8.64 -0.45
N THR A 62 -14.45 -7.38 -0.44
CA THR A 62 -14.39 -6.52 -1.63
C THR A 62 -12.95 -6.38 -2.14
N LEU A 63 -12.01 -6.07 -1.25
CA LEU A 63 -10.60 -5.92 -1.62
C LEU A 63 -10.01 -7.23 -2.17
N ILE A 64 -10.32 -8.35 -1.54
CA ILE A 64 -9.87 -9.66 -2.03
C ILE A 64 -10.43 -9.94 -3.42
N SER A 65 -11.70 -9.61 -3.66
CA SER A 65 -12.36 -9.88 -4.94
C SER A 65 -11.75 -9.09 -6.11
N ILE A 66 -11.10 -7.97 -5.84
CA ILE A 66 -10.46 -7.14 -6.87
C ILE A 66 -8.96 -7.41 -7.00
N GLY A 67 -8.43 -8.40 -6.30
CA GLY A 67 -7.06 -8.85 -6.47
C GLY A 67 -6.10 -8.58 -5.32
N MET A 68 -6.62 -8.21 -4.15
CA MET A 68 -5.77 -8.00 -2.97
C MET A 68 -5.21 -9.31 -2.44
N ARG A 69 -3.92 -9.28 -2.09
CA ARG A 69 -3.27 -10.33 -1.32
C ARG A 69 -2.48 -9.70 -0.18
N GLU A 70 -2.56 -10.31 1.00
CA GLU A 70 -1.74 -9.86 2.12
C GLU A 70 -0.28 -10.26 1.91
N SER A 71 0.62 -9.32 2.18
CA SER A 71 2.05 -9.59 2.14
C SER A 71 2.47 -10.53 3.27
N GLN A 72 3.32 -11.49 2.93
CA GLN A 72 3.94 -12.41 3.90
C GLN A 72 5.27 -11.85 4.43
N MET A 73 5.61 -10.61 4.11
CA MET A 73 6.87 -10.00 4.56
C MET A 73 6.93 -9.96 6.08
N ARG A 74 8.04 -10.44 6.63
CA ARG A 74 8.33 -10.30 8.06
C ARG A 74 8.95 -8.92 8.31
N VAL A 75 8.46 -8.26 9.35
CA VAL A 75 9.01 -6.96 9.76
C VAL A 75 10.38 -7.17 10.39
N ASP A 76 11.38 -6.50 9.82
CA ASP A 76 12.73 -6.42 10.39
C ASP A 76 12.87 -5.04 11.04
N ALA A 77 12.96 -5.02 12.36
CA ALA A 77 12.98 -3.77 13.11
C ALA A 77 14.19 -2.89 12.77
N VAL A 78 15.37 -3.50 12.56
CA VAL A 78 16.58 -2.75 12.23
C VAL A 78 16.47 -2.12 10.83
N ALA A 79 16.04 -2.91 9.85
CA ALA A 79 15.87 -2.42 8.48
C ALA A 79 14.83 -1.29 8.43
N LEU A 80 13.73 -1.46 9.15
CA LEU A 80 12.66 -0.45 9.20
C LEU A 80 13.13 0.84 9.87
N ALA A 81 13.88 0.73 10.96
CA ALA A 81 14.46 1.89 11.65
C ALA A 81 15.42 2.66 10.76
N ARG A 82 16.27 1.96 10.02
CA ARG A 82 17.19 2.58 9.06
C ARG A 82 16.44 3.29 7.94
N LEU A 83 15.41 2.66 7.41
CA LEU A 83 14.60 3.24 6.35
C LEU A 83 13.95 4.55 6.80
N ARG A 84 13.40 4.56 8.01
CA ARG A 84 12.84 5.78 8.59
C ARG A 84 13.90 6.86 8.80
N ALA A 85 15.05 6.51 9.36
CA ALA A 85 16.13 7.46 9.62
C ALA A 85 16.65 8.10 8.33
N GLU A 86 16.78 7.31 7.27
CA GLU A 86 17.30 7.78 5.99
C GLU A 86 16.28 8.56 5.18
N SER A 87 15.02 8.13 5.19
CA SER A 87 13.98 8.70 4.34
C SER A 87 13.22 9.88 4.96
N GLY A 88 13.14 9.92 6.29
CA GLY A 88 12.29 10.88 6.99
C GLY A 88 10.80 10.56 6.90
N LEU A 89 10.41 9.45 6.27
CA LEU A 89 9.02 9.02 6.19
C LEU A 89 8.50 8.59 7.56
N LYS A 90 7.20 8.76 7.79
CA LYS A 90 6.54 8.20 8.97
C LYS A 90 6.58 6.68 8.93
N MET A 91 6.48 6.05 10.11
CA MET A 91 6.60 4.60 10.21
C MET A 91 5.60 3.82 9.33
N PRO A 92 4.32 4.22 9.22
CA PRO A 92 3.39 3.53 8.33
C PRO A 92 3.85 3.54 6.86
N ASP A 93 4.41 4.66 6.39
CA ASP A 93 4.91 4.78 5.02
C ASP A 93 6.20 3.98 4.83
N CYS A 94 7.05 3.92 5.85
CA CYS A 94 8.23 3.06 5.83
C CYS A 94 7.85 1.59 5.67
N LEU A 95 6.79 1.17 6.32
CA LEU A 95 6.29 -0.20 6.21
C LEU A 95 5.82 -0.52 4.79
N VAL A 96 5.09 0.40 4.17
CA VAL A 96 4.66 0.27 2.77
C VAL A 96 5.88 0.16 1.85
N LEU A 97 6.84 1.05 2.02
CA LEU A 97 8.05 1.07 1.20
C LEU A 97 8.87 -0.22 1.39
N ALA A 98 9.04 -0.66 2.64
CA ALA A 98 9.75 -1.91 2.94
C ALA A 98 9.06 -3.11 2.27
N THR A 99 7.74 -3.14 2.27
CA THR A 99 6.96 -4.18 1.61
C THR A 99 7.22 -4.19 0.11
N ALA A 100 7.22 -3.02 -0.52
CA ALA A 100 7.50 -2.89 -1.95
C ALA A 100 8.93 -3.35 -2.29
N ILE A 101 9.91 -2.97 -1.48
CA ILE A 101 11.30 -3.39 -1.66
C ILE A 101 11.42 -4.92 -1.54
N TRP A 102 10.78 -5.50 -0.53
CA TRP A 102 10.83 -6.94 -0.29
C TRP A 102 10.25 -7.74 -1.46
N HIS A 103 9.17 -7.25 -2.07
CA HIS A 103 8.53 -7.90 -3.21
C HIS A 103 9.12 -7.49 -4.57
N GLY A 104 9.99 -6.48 -4.61
CA GLY A 104 10.56 -5.97 -5.85
C GLY A 104 9.52 -5.29 -6.75
N THR A 105 8.56 -4.57 -6.16
CA THR A 105 7.48 -3.88 -6.88
C THR A 105 7.54 -2.38 -6.67
N ASP A 106 6.73 -1.65 -7.43
CA ASP A 106 6.44 -0.24 -7.16
C ASP A 106 5.41 -0.08 -6.04
N VAL A 107 5.08 1.17 -5.72
CA VAL A 107 4.07 1.54 -4.73
C VAL A 107 2.97 2.32 -5.43
N LEU A 108 1.73 1.92 -5.22
CA LEU A 108 0.57 2.73 -5.58
C LEU A 108 0.23 3.65 -4.41
N THR A 109 0.52 4.93 -4.56
CA THR A 109 0.30 5.95 -3.54
C THR A 109 0.00 7.30 -4.17
N PHE A 110 -0.77 8.13 -3.49
CA PHE A 110 -1.01 9.52 -3.86
C PHE A 110 -0.26 10.50 -2.94
N ASP A 111 0.50 9.96 -1.98
CA ASP A 111 1.38 10.77 -1.14
C ASP A 111 2.66 11.11 -1.90
N ALA A 112 2.89 12.42 -2.11
CA ALA A 112 4.01 12.88 -2.92
C ALA A 112 5.37 12.52 -2.32
N GLN A 113 5.50 12.55 -1.00
CA GLN A 113 6.76 12.23 -0.32
C GLN A 113 7.07 10.74 -0.43
N LEU A 114 6.10 9.88 -0.16
CA LEU A 114 6.28 8.44 -0.29
C LEU A 114 6.61 8.06 -1.75
N LYS A 115 5.89 8.64 -2.70
CA LYS A 115 6.14 8.40 -4.12
C LYS A 115 7.55 8.80 -4.53
N SER A 116 8.02 9.96 -4.08
CA SER A 116 9.38 10.44 -4.36
C SER A 116 10.44 9.49 -3.81
N VAL A 117 10.29 9.05 -2.56
CA VAL A 117 11.25 8.13 -1.94
C VAL A 117 11.21 6.77 -2.63
N ALA A 118 10.03 6.25 -2.95
CA ALA A 118 9.88 4.98 -3.65
C ALA A 118 10.53 5.02 -5.04
N ASN A 119 10.37 6.12 -5.78
CA ASN A 119 10.99 6.30 -7.09
C ASN A 119 12.52 6.37 -6.98
N ALA A 120 13.06 7.02 -5.96
CA ALA A 120 14.50 7.10 -5.72
C ALA A 120 15.08 5.72 -5.41
N GLN A 121 14.38 4.89 -4.63
CA GLN A 121 14.79 3.51 -4.34
C GLN A 121 14.81 2.66 -5.61
N SER A 122 13.80 2.78 -6.47
CA SER A 122 13.76 2.08 -7.77
C SER A 122 14.91 2.52 -8.68
N GLY A 123 15.23 3.84 -8.71
CA GLY A 123 16.34 4.37 -9.48
C GLY A 123 17.69 3.84 -9.00
N GLU A 124 17.87 3.69 -7.70
CA GLU A 124 19.09 3.14 -7.10
C GLU A 124 19.27 1.65 -7.42
N ALA A 125 18.19 0.92 -7.61
CA ALA A 125 18.21 -0.50 -7.94
C ALA A 125 18.67 -0.75 -9.39
N LEU A 126 18.66 0.26 -10.22
CA LEU A 126 19.11 0.18 -11.61
C LEU A 126 20.60 0.46 -11.71
#